data_dbfb68a94d28a9751c31ced67eb58278
#
_entry.id   dbfb68a94d28a9751c31ced67eb58278
#
_cell.length_a   1.000
_cell.length_b   1.000
_cell.length_c   1.000
_cell.angle_alpha   90.00
_cell.angle_beta   90.00
_cell.angle_gamma   90.00
#
_symmetry.space_group_name_H-M   'P 1'
#
loop_
_entity.id
_entity.type
_entity.pdbx_description
1 polymer ?
#
loop_
_entity_poly.entity_id
_entity_poly.type
_entity_poly.pdbx_seq_one_letter_code
_entity_poly.pdbx_strand_id
1 'polypeptide(L)'
;MNGRPRTVRKALVALGMLLALIGCDNQRIAELEEGVASEADVRARFGAPETVWDEPDGSRVFEYNRQPAGQRNYQITVGPDGRMTALRQVLNPANFAKIQPGMTAAQVRRLLGRPARTTPFALTRETHVDWRYLDGPNTAMVFSVVFGADDRVIRTASLPDPEANEH
;
A
#
# COMPACT_ATOMS: atom_id res chain seq x y z
N MET A 1 45.95 -32.21 10.45
CA MET A 1 44.99 -32.41 9.33
C MET A 1 43.61 -32.11 9.87
N ASN A 2 43.13 -30.89 9.65
CA ASN A 2 41.78 -30.48 10.07
C ASN A 2 41.12 -29.67 8.92
N GLY A 3 40.42 -30.40 8.06
CA GLY A 3 39.57 -29.82 7.01
C GLY A 3 38.22 -29.39 7.60
N ARG A 4 38.01 -28.09 7.76
CA ARG A 4 36.68 -27.52 8.07
C ARG A 4 35.84 -27.46 6.78
N PRO A 5 34.61 -27.93 6.79
CA PRO A 5 33.79 -28.01 5.57
C PRO A 5 33.40 -26.60 5.08
N ARG A 6 33.73 -26.34 3.82
CA ARG A 6 33.39 -25.11 3.08
C ARG A 6 31.90 -24.81 2.92
N THR A 7 31.03 -25.75 3.26
CA THR A 7 29.58 -25.67 3.12
C THR A 7 28.90 -24.76 4.14
N VAL A 8 29.44 -24.64 5.36
CA VAL A 8 28.86 -23.79 6.43
C VAL A 8 28.99 -22.29 6.12
N ARG A 9 30.07 -21.89 5.44
CA ARG A 9 30.29 -20.47 5.07
C ARG A 9 29.32 -19.95 3.99
N LYS A 10 28.87 -20.81 3.09
CA LYS A 10 27.92 -20.43 2.02
C LYS A 10 26.49 -20.28 2.54
N ALA A 11 26.09 -21.05 3.54
CA ALA A 11 24.77 -20.97 4.17
C ALA A 11 24.61 -19.69 5.02
N LEU A 12 25.67 -19.24 5.71
CA LEU A 12 25.66 -18.01 6.51
C LEU A 12 25.60 -16.73 5.65
N VAL A 13 26.21 -16.75 4.49
CA VAL A 13 26.15 -15.59 3.55
C VAL A 13 24.77 -15.46 2.90
N ALA A 14 24.12 -16.58 2.58
CA ALA A 14 22.77 -16.56 2.00
C ALA A 14 21.70 -16.10 3.01
N LEU A 15 21.83 -16.48 4.29
CA LEU A 15 20.90 -16.05 5.35
C LEU A 15 21.05 -14.55 5.68
N GLY A 16 22.28 -14.00 5.61
CA GLY A 16 22.54 -12.58 5.80
C GLY A 16 21.94 -11.68 4.72
N MET A 17 21.81 -12.17 3.48
CA MET A 17 21.22 -11.42 2.35
C MET A 17 19.69 -11.35 2.40
N LEU A 18 19.02 -12.32 3.03
CA LEU A 18 17.57 -12.36 3.13
C LEU A 18 17.01 -11.38 4.18
N LEU A 19 17.78 -11.08 5.23
CA LEU A 19 17.41 -10.16 6.31
C LEU A 19 17.54 -8.68 5.93
N ALA A 20 18.26 -8.35 4.84
CA ALA A 20 18.46 -6.97 4.39
C ALA A 20 17.25 -6.36 3.65
N LEU A 21 16.22 -7.14 3.31
CA LEU A 21 15.09 -6.69 2.49
C LEU A 21 13.93 -6.10 3.29
N ILE A 22 13.86 -6.32 4.60
CA ILE A 22 12.70 -5.91 5.43
C ILE A 22 12.86 -4.50 6.01
N GLY A 23 14.08 -3.94 6.06
CA GLY A 23 14.37 -2.61 6.62
C GLY A 23 14.32 -1.45 5.62
N CYS A 24 14.16 -1.73 4.32
CA CYS A 24 14.44 -0.73 3.28
C CYS A 24 13.34 0.31 3.03
N ASP A 25 12.07 0.02 3.30
CA ASP A 25 10.98 0.96 2.94
C ASP A 25 10.95 2.19 3.86
N ASN A 26 11.10 2.02 5.17
CA ASN A 26 11.07 3.15 6.09
C ASN A 26 12.29 4.08 5.93
N GLN A 27 13.47 3.52 5.66
CA GLN A 27 14.69 4.30 5.44
C GLN A 27 14.64 5.03 4.09
N ARG A 28 14.09 4.42 3.06
CA ARG A 28 13.89 5.03 1.73
C ARG A 28 12.91 6.19 1.76
N ILE A 29 11.86 6.09 2.57
CA ILE A 29 10.86 7.15 2.76
C ILE A 29 11.46 8.34 3.51
N ALA A 30 12.28 8.08 4.55
CA ALA A 30 12.91 9.13 5.35
C ALA A 30 13.91 9.99 4.57
N GLU A 31 14.39 9.53 3.41
CA GLU A 31 15.32 10.27 2.57
C GLU A 31 14.62 11.14 1.50
N LEU A 32 13.28 11.08 1.39
CA LEU A 32 12.49 11.91 0.49
C LEU A 32 11.88 13.08 1.27
N GLU A 33 12.41 14.28 1.03
CA GLU A 33 11.92 15.50 1.67
C GLU A 33 10.92 16.22 0.76
N GLU A 34 9.73 16.54 1.32
CA GLU A 34 8.68 17.29 0.61
C GLU A 34 9.20 18.69 0.23
N GLY A 35 8.96 19.10 -1.00
CA GLY A 35 9.46 20.36 -1.58
C GLY A 35 10.90 20.29 -2.12
N VAL A 36 11.67 19.24 -1.80
CA VAL A 36 13.07 19.08 -2.21
C VAL A 36 13.25 17.93 -3.20
N ALA A 37 12.75 16.75 -2.86
CA ALA A 37 12.89 15.56 -3.70
C ALA A 37 12.24 15.76 -5.07
N SER A 38 12.95 15.36 -6.13
CA SER A 38 12.42 15.39 -7.49
C SER A 38 11.60 14.14 -7.82
N GLU A 39 10.85 14.19 -8.93
CA GLU A 39 10.21 12.99 -9.50
C GLU A 39 11.21 11.87 -9.74
N ALA A 40 12.42 12.19 -10.20
CA ALA A 40 13.47 11.19 -10.43
C ALA A 40 13.89 10.51 -9.12
N ASP A 41 13.99 11.24 -8.02
CA ASP A 41 14.29 10.68 -6.69
C ASP A 41 13.17 9.76 -6.22
N VAL A 42 11.91 10.15 -6.42
CA VAL A 42 10.74 9.31 -6.10
C VAL A 42 10.81 8.00 -6.88
N ARG A 43 11.03 8.06 -8.20
CA ARG A 43 11.13 6.86 -9.06
C ARG A 43 12.35 5.99 -8.74
N ALA A 44 13.46 6.60 -8.38
CA ALA A 44 14.65 5.85 -7.95
C ALA A 44 14.41 5.05 -6.66
N ARG A 45 13.55 5.56 -5.76
CA ARG A 45 13.25 4.94 -4.45
C ARG A 45 12.08 3.97 -4.49
N PHE A 46 11.01 4.31 -5.18
CA PHE A 46 9.76 3.53 -5.22
C PHE A 46 9.62 2.68 -6.48
N GLY A 47 10.41 2.95 -7.52
CA GLY A 47 10.27 2.35 -8.85
C GLY A 47 9.24 3.09 -9.71
N ALA A 48 8.77 2.42 -10.75
CA ALA A 48 7.67 2.95 -11.57
C ALA A 48 6.36 2.92 -10.77
N PRO A 49 5.56 4.00 -10.80
CA PRO A 49 4.23 3.99 -10.19
C PRO A 49 3.30 3.02 -10.93
N GLU A 50 2.38 2.40 -10.20
CA GLU A 50 1.36 1.53 -10.80
C GLU A 50 0.33 2.34 -11.59
N THR A 51 0.00 3.52 -11.09
CA THR A 51 -0.94 4.46 -11.73
C THR A 51 -0.42 5.88 -11.54
N VAL A 52 -0.63 6.73 -12.54
CA VAL A 52 -0.41 8.18 -12.47
C VAL A 52 -1.73 8.88 -12.74
N TRP A 53 -2.10 9.77 -11.83
CA TRP A 53 -3.29 10.60 -11.95
C TRP A 53 -2.87 12.04 -12.20
N ASP A 54 -3.36 12.63 -13.29
CA ASP A 54 -3.19 14.05 -13.56
C ASP A 54 -4.24 14.86 -12.80
N GLU A 55 -3.81 15.91 -12.12
CA GLU A 55 -4.67 16.81 -11.36
C GLU A 55 -4.88 18.13 -12.12
N PRO A 56 -6.02 18.81 -11.89
CA PRO A 56 -6.35 20.04 -12.60
C PRO A 56 -5.34 21.18 -12.42
N ASP A 57 -4.57 21.18 -11.33
CA ASP A 57 -3.53 22.17 -11.02
C ASP A 57 -2.19 21.88 -11.70
N GLY A 58 -2.12 20.83 -12.54
CA GLY A 58 -0.91 20.38 -13.22
C GLY A 58 -0.01 19.50 -12.36
N SER A 59 -0.38 19.20 -11.12
CA SER A 59 0.30 18.20 -10.32
C SER A 59 -0.08 16.77 -10.77
N ARG A 60 0.72 15.80 -10.38
CA ARG A 60 0.46 14.37 -10.64
C ARG A 60 0.54 13.58 -9.36
N VAL A 61 -0.38 12.64 -9.18
CA VAL A 61 -0.37 11.71 -8.05
C VAL A 61 0.10 10.34 -8.53
N PHE A 62 1.21 9.89 -8.00
CA PHE A 62 1.82 8.59 -8.26
C PHE A 62 1.34 7.59 -7.23
N GLU A 63 0.80 6.47 -7.68
CA GLU A 63 0.27 5.42 -6.84
C GLU A 63 1.23 4.23 -6.76
N TYR A 64 1.56 3.83 -5.54
CA TYR A 64 2.42 2.70 -5.22
C TYR A 64 1.69 1.76 -4.27
N ASN A 65 1.12 0.70 -4.80
CA ASN A 65 0.37 -0.29 -4.03
C ASN A 65 1.30 -1.42 -3.58
N ARG A 66 1.16 -1.82 -2.32
CA ARG A 66 1.85 -2.99 -1.76
C ARG A 66 0.91 -4.17 -1.54
N GLN A 67 -0.38 -4.01 -1.83
CA GLN A 67 -1.37 -5.07 -1.75
C GLN A 67 -1.17 -6.12 -2.86
N PRO A 68 -1.48 -7.40 -2.64
CA PRO A 68 -1.93 -8.02 -1.38
C PRO A 68 -0.81 -8.39 -0.42
N ALA A 69 0.46 -8.42 -0.87
CA ALA A 69 1.60 -8.91 -0.09
C ALA A 69 1.98 -7.98 1.08
N GLY A 70 1.71 -6.68 0.96
CA GLY A 70 1.98 -5.69 1.99
C GLY A 70 0.71 -5.07 2.57
N GLN A 71 0.85 -4.26 3.61
CA GLN A 71 -0.23 -3.64 4.36
C GLN A 71 -0.22 -2.11 4.23
N ARG A 72 0.38 -1.59 3.16
CA ARG A 72 0.50 -0.15 2.91
C ARG A 72 0.30 0.16 1.43
N ASN A 73 -0.39 1.26 1.16
CA ASN A 73 -0.44 1.88 -0.16
C ASN A 73 0.04 3.33 0.00
N TYR A 74 0.80 3.80 -0.98
CA TYR A 74 1.32 5.16 -0.96
C TYR A 74 0.79 5.95 -2.14
N GLN A 75 0.49 7.22 -1.88
CA GLN A 75 0.25 8.22 -2.90
C GLN A 75 1.30 9.32 -2.73
N ILE A 76 2.03 9.62 -3.82
CA ILE A 76 3.07 10.61 -3.85
C ILE A 76 2.67 11.67 -4.87
N THR A 77 2.51 12.90 -4.40
CA THR A 77 2.16 14.02 -5.27
C THR A 77 3.44 14.70 -5.76
N VAL A 78 3.52 14.91 -7.07
CA VAL A 78 4.59 15.65 -7.73
C VAL A 78 3.97 16.89 -8.34
N GLY A 79 4.46 18.06 -7.94
CA GLY A 79 4.00 19.35 -8.44
C GLY A 79 4.34 19.58 -9.92
N PRO A 80 3.79 20.63 -10.54
CA PRO A 80 4.06 20.96 -11.94
C PRO A 80 5.53 21.35 -12.19
N ASP A 81 6.27 21.72 -11.14
CA ASP A 81 7.72 21.96 -11.16
C ASP A 81 8.57 20.68 -11.08
N GLY A 82 7.93 19.51 -11.01
CA GLY A 82 8.59 18.20 -10.92
C GLY A 82 9.13 17.85 -9.54
N ARG A 83 8.76 18.61 -8.48
CA ARG A 83 9.13 18.31 -7.10
C ARG A 83 8.02 17.57 -6.36
N MET A 84 8.42 16.66 -5.48
CA MET A 84 7.49 15.97 -4.58
C MET A 84 6.92 16.97 -3.57
N THR A 85 5.60 17.15 -3.57
CA THR A 85 4.90 18.02 -2.63
C THR A 85 4.25 17.28 -1.47
N ALA A 86 3.97 15.99 -1.64
CA ALA A 86 3.40 15.16 -0.59
C ALA A 86 3.76 13.68 -0.77
N LEU A 87 4.02 12.98 0.35
CA LEU A 87 4.11 11.53 0.43
C LEU A 87 3.12 11.06 1.51
N ARG A 88 2.13 10.26 1.14
CA ARG A 88 1.06 9.83 2.05
C ARG A 88 0.86 8.33 1.98
N GLN A 89 0.91 7.68 3.15
CA GLN A 89 0.39 6.33 3.31
C GLN A 89 -1.13 6.44 3.48
N VAL A 90 -1.89 5.80 2.58
CA VAL A 90 -3.33 6.05 2.45
C VAL A 90 -4.22 5.06 3.21
N LEU A 91 -3.70 3.91 3.65
CA LEU A 91 -4.45 2.92 4.41
C LEU A 91 -4.38 3.24 5.91
N ASN A 92 -5.20 4.18 6.34
CA ASN A 92 -5.26 4.65 7.74
C ASN A 92 -6.68 5.07 8.12
N PRO A 93 -7.02 5.12 9.44
CA PRO A 93 -8.36 5.46 9.91
C PRO A 93 -8.89 6.80 9.41
N ALA A 94 -8.03 7.82 9.24
CA ALA A 94 -8.46 9.13 8.75
C ALA A 94 -8.95 9.09 7.30
N ASN A 95 -8.35 8.24 6.44
CA ASN A 95 -8.84 8.04 5.08
C ASN A 95 -10.05 7.11 5.03
N PHE A 96 -10.09 6.10 5.88
CA PHE A 96 -11.26 5.20 5.98
C PHE A 96 -12.53 5.96 6.37
N ALA A 97 -12.42 6.93 7.28
CA ALA A 97 -13.54 7.78 7.68
C ALA A 97 -14.13 8.65 6.55
N LYS A 98 -13.38 8.84 5.46
CA LYS A 98 -13.86 9.56 4.25
C LYS A 98 -14.75 8.71 3.38
N ILE A 99 -14.74 7.39 3.56
CA ILE A 99 -15.58 6.47 2.77
C ILE A 99 -17.00 6.52 3.31
N GLN A 100 -17.91 6.99 2.48
CA GLN A 100 -19.30 7.20 2.83
C GLN A 100 -20.23 6.35 1.96
N PRO A 101 -21.39 5.92 2.47
CA PRO A 101 -22.42 5.30 1.66
C PRO A 101 -22.76 6.14 0.42
N GLY A 102 -22.97 5.46 -0.72
CA GLY A 102 -23.23 6.09 -2.00
C GLY A 102 -22.00 6.41 -2.86
N MET A 103 -20.78 6.36 -2.29
CA MET A 103 -19.55 6.49 -3.08
C MET A 103 -19.42 5.36 -4.10
N THR A 104 -18.85 5.68 -5.27
CA THR A 104 -18.54 4.68 -6.30
C THR A 104 -17.25 3.93 -6.00
N ALA A 105 -17.08 2.75 -6.60
CA ALA A 105 -15.85 1.98 -6.49
C ALA A 105 -14.62 2.78 -6.99
N ALA A 106 -14.78 3.58 -8.04
CA ALA A 106 -13.71 4.45 -8.54
C ALA A 106 -13.28 5.52 -7.52
N GLN A 107 -14.24 6.13 -6.81
CA GLN A 107 -13.94 7.11 -5.76
C GLN A 107 -13.19 6.47 -4.59
N VAL A 108 -13.63 5.29 -4.14
CA VAL A 108 -12.95 4.53 -3.09
C VAL A 108 -11.55 4.13 -3.52
N ARG A 109 -11.41 3.60 -4.75
CA ARG A 109 -10.12 3.22 -5.34
C ARG A 109 -9.15 4.41 -5.42
N ARG A 110 -9.66 5.60 -5.75
CA ARG A 110 -8.87 6.84 -5.80
C ARG A 110 -8.35 7.25 -4.43
N LEU A 111 -9.09 6.98 -3.34
CA LEU A 111 -8.68 7.31 -1.97
C LEU A 111 -7.72 6.29 -1.35
N LEU A 112 -7.92 4.99 -1.61
CA LEU A 112 -7.23 3.92 -0.89
C LEU A 112 -6.19 3.17 -1.73
N GLY A 113 -6.17 3.38 -3.03
CA GLY A 113 -5.35 2.61 -3.93
C GLY A 113 -5.91 1.19 -4.18
N ARG A 114 -5.10 0.32 -4.83
CA ARG A 114 -5.50 -1.05 -5.16
C ARG A 114 -5.83 -1.86 -3.91
N PRO A 115 -6.95 -2.63 -3.89
CA PRO A 115 -7.29 -3.52 -2.79
C PRO A 115 -6.42 -4.79 -2.79
N ALA A 116 -6.43 -5.48 -1.65
CA ALA A 116 -5.86 -6.81 -1.51
C ALA A 116 -6.73 -7.88 -2.17
N ARG A 117 -8.05 -7.75 -1.99
CA ARG A 117 -9.02 -8.74 -2.46
C ARG A 117 -10.34 -8.08 -2.86
N THR A 118 -11.00 -8.67 -3.85
CA THR A 118 -12.36 -8.35 -4.25
C THR A 118 -13.16 -9.65 -4.34
N THR A 119 -14.26 -9.75 -3.60
CA THR A 119 -15.07 -10.95 -3.50
C THR A 119 -16.54 -10.65 -3.82
N PRO A 120 -17.07 -11.11 -4.95
CA PRO A 120 -18.50 -10.99 -5.26
C PRO A 120 -19.33 -12.03 -4.51
N PHE A 121 -20.49 -11.62 -3.99
CA PHE A 121 -21.49 -12.47 -3.34
C PHE A 121 -22.79 -12.44 -4.14
N ALA A 122 -22.99 -13.44 -5.01
CA ALA A 122 -24.08 -13.47 -5.97
C ALA A 122 -25.48 -13.47 -5.32
N LEU A 123 -25.65 -14.15 -4.17
CA LEU A 123 -26.94 -14.25 -3.49
C LEU A 123 -27.42 -12.91 -2.92
N THR A 124 -26.53 -12.14 -2.33
CA THR A 124 -26.83 -10.81 -1.76
C THR A 124 -26.66 -9.70 -2.79
N ARG A 125 -26.08 -9.99 -3.94
CA ARG A 125 -25.65 -9.03 -4.96
C ARG A 125 -24.74 -7.95 -4.39
N GLU A 126 -23.86 -8.34 -3.48
CA GLU A 126 -22.86 -7.49 -2.86
C GLU A 126 -21.46 -7.83 -3.41
N THR A 127 -20.59 -6.83 -3.41
CA THR A 127 -19.14 -7.02 -3.65
C THR A 127 -18.38 -6.50 -2.45
N HIS A 128 -17.60 -7.36 -1.82
CA HIS A 128 -16.72 -6.99 -0.71
C HIS A 128 -15.33 -6.72 -1.27
N VAL A 129 -14.78 -5.56 -0.92
CA VAL A 129 -13.47 -5.10 -1.36
C VAL A 129 -12.64 -4.80 -0.12
N ASP A 130 -11.50 -5.49 0.01
CA ASP A 130 -10.71 -5.54 1.23
C ASP A 130 -9.33 -4.92 1.03
N TRP A 131 -8.90 -4.12 2.01
CA TRP A 131 -7.54 -3.58 2.14
C TRP A 131 -6.93 -4.05 3.45
N ARG A 132 -5.79 -4.73 3.37
CA ARG A 132 -5.01 -5.09 4.56
C ARG A 132 -4.22 -3.87 5.04
N TYR A 133 -4.25 -3.58 6.33
CA TYR A 133 -3.54 -2.44 6.90
C TYR A 133 -3.00 -2.75 8.30
N LEU A 134 -2.15 -1.86 8.81
CA LEU A 134 -1.67 -1.90 10.19
C LEU A 134 -2.37 -0.82 11.01
N ASP A 135 -3.03 -1.23 12.08
CA ASP A 135 -3.52 -0.34 13.13
C ASP A 135 -2.46 -0.29 14.24
N GLY A 136 -1.74 0.85 14.29
CA GLY A 136 -0.54 0.96 15.13
C GLY A 136 0.67 0.18 14.55
N PRO A 137 1.65 -0.18 15.40
CA PRO A 137 2.91 -0.74 14.92
C PRO A 137 2.80 -2.17 14.41
N ASN A 138 1.91 -3.00 14.98
CA ASN A 138 1.91 -4.44 14.75
C ASN A 138 0.52 -5.09 14.67
N THR A 139 -0.57 -4.33 14.70
CA THR A 139 -1.92 -4.91 14.65
C THR A 139 -2.39 -5.00 13.22
N ALA A 140 -2.37 -6.22 12.66
CA ALA A 140 -2.83 -6.48 11.31
C ALA A 140 -4.37 -6.47 11.26
N MET A 141 -4.93 -5.66 10.39
CA MET A 141 -6.34 -5.43 10.21
C MET A 141 -6.72 -5.49 8.73
N VAL A 142 -8.00 -5.73 8.48
CA VAL A 142 -8.63 -5.60 7.16
C VAL A 142 -9.70 -4.52 7.23
N PHE A 143 -9.61 -3.53 6.38
CA PHE A 143 -10.68 -2.59 6.11
C PHE A 143 -11.47 -3.08 4.90
N SER A 144 -12.76 -3.36 5.12
CA SER A 144 -13.69 -3.86 4.11
C SER A 144 -14.67 -2.77 3.71
N VAL A 145 -14.86 -2.60 2.41
CA VAL A 145 -15.90 -1.77 1.82
C VAL A 145 -16.84 -2.68 1.07
N VAL A 146 -18.13 -2.61 1.40
CA VAL A 146 -19.17 -3.41 0.75
C VAL A 146 -19.96 -2.54 -0.23
N PHE A 147 -19.97 -2.96 -1.48
CA PHE A 147 -20.74 -2.35 -2.55
C PHE A 147 -22.02 -3.11 -2.79
N GLY A 148 -23.11 -2.40 -3.03
CA GLY A 148 -24.40 -2.96 -3.41
C GLY A 148 -24.48 -3.32 -4.89
N ALA A 149 -25.67 -3.74 -5.33
CA ALA A 149 -25.94 -4.12 -6.73
C ALA A 149 -25.80 -2.95 -7.73
N ASP A 150 -25.77 -1.73 -7.27
CA ASP A 150 -25.57 -0.49 -8.03
C ASP A 150 -24.09 0.00 -8.03
N ASP A 151 -23.15 -0.84 -7.56
CA ASP A 151 -21.72 -0.54 -7.40
C ASP A 151 -21.44 0.69 -6.52
N ARG A 152 -22.32 0.93 -5.53
CA ARG A 152 -22.13 1.99 -4.53
C ARG A 152 -21.89 1.42 -3.16
N VAL A 153 -21.07 2.13 -2.38
CA VAL A 153 -20.81 1.78 -1.00
C VAL A 153 -22.12 1.75 -0.21
N ILE A 154 -22.37 0.65 0.48
CA ILE A 154 -23.49 0.49 1.41
C ILE A 154 -23.04 0.45 2.87
N ARG A 155 -21.84 -0.08 3.15
CA ARG A 155 -21.25 -0.12 4.50
C ARG A 155 -19.74 -0.36 4.45
N THR A 156 -19.08 -0.06 5.56
CA THR A 156 -17.66 -0.36 5.79
C THR A 156 -17.47 -1.05 7.14
N ALA A 157 -16.38 -1.79 7.29
CA ALA A 157 -15.97 -2.40 8.55
C ALA A 157 -14.44 -2.51 8.63
N SER A 158 -13.91 -2.46 9.86
CA SER A 158 -12.53 -2.84 10.15
C SER A 158 -12.52 -4.03 11.09
N LEU A 159 -11.83 -5.10 10.71
CA LEU A 159 -11.78 -6.36 11.45
C LEU A 159 -10.31 -6.82 11.56
N PRO A 160 -9.96 -7.61 12.59
CA PRO A 160 -8.65 -8.28 12.62
C PRO A 160 -8.40 -9.05 11.31
N ASP A 161 -7.15 -9.01 10.83
CA ASP A 161 -6.76 -9.75 9.63
C ASP A 161 -6.71 -11.26 9.94
N PRO A 162 -7.59 -12.09 9.34
CA PRO A 162 -7.62 -13.52 9.62
C PRO A 162 -6.35 -14.26 9.16
N GLU A 163 -5.62 -13.70 8.19
CA GLU A 163 -4.39 -14.27 7.66
C GLU A 163 -3.12 -13.82 8.42
N ALA A 164 -3.26 -12.96 9.44
CA ALA A 164 -2.11 -12.41 10.17
C ALA A 164 -1.29 -13.45 10.94
N ASN A 165 -1.88 -14.60 11.27
CA ASN A 165 -1.27 -15.64 12.10
C ASN A 165 -0.93 -16.93 11.31
N GLU A 166 -1.00 -16.91 9.98
CA GLU A 166 -0.76 -18.10 9.15
C GLU A 166 0.71 -18.24 8.68
N HIS A 167 1.65 -17.51 9.32
CA HIS A 167 3.09 -17.54 8.97
C HIS A 167 3.98 -17.92 10.15
#